data_31cbdc0161af9765fe2986a6c1a210a1
#
_entry.id   31cbdc0161af9765fe2986a6c1a210a1
#
_cell.length_a   1.000
_cell.length_b   1.000
_cell.length_c   1.000
_cell.angle_alpha   90.00
_cell.angle_beta   90.00
_cell.angle_gamma   90.00
#
_symmetry.space_group_name_H-M   'P 1'
#
loop_
_entity.id
_entity.type
_entity.pdbx_description
1 polymer ?
#
loop_
_entity_poly.entity_id
_entity_poly.type
_entity_poly.pdbx_seq_one_letter_code
_entity_poly.pdbx_strand_id
1 'polypeptide(L)'
;MSVDTTNVTNDTNNTNVTNAKPKTKELKTHITLLLCLLLVAGCRNGSKQSYDKLGASGMTERTENLAANLPRFASQGVMIGQWYATVRGVGWQCDSVGAETHETRSDINSICNDHPIVTACELAGIEEGRDRNVDGIRFDVIRQDILAMSRRGGLTLLFWTMPRPASEKSEEEYIKATAEYLSSLSDGYGIKAPVCLVPLPLDRPDRWYAQLPPQEYSALHASLTKRLRAAGVTNAVFGYSCRAMPTLDEFLSRYPRSGVSVVNLHALAPEATDTAHYAKTLAAAIDILAEVASLKQVAAGVTAGIANSLTDTFFSDTLLPLVIHPGISYAVFGPNSGEPDSHTAYVPYPGSGGIDGFMKLYNHPRTLFAHDVNGLYLKKEQAVEKN
;
A
#
# COMPACT_ATOMS: atom_id res chain seq x y z
N MET A 1 46.26 -55.57 3.05
CA MET A 1 46.88 -55.87 1.75
C MET A 1 47.00 -54.52 1.09
N SER A 2 48.13 -53.79 1.25
CA SER A 2 49.40 -54.01 0.52
C SER A 2 49.21 -53.74 -0.97
N VAL A 3 49.82 -52.85 -1.67
CA VAL A 3 51.21 -52.37 -1.73
C VAL A 3 51.17 -51.27 -2.82
N ASP A 4 51.67 -50.11 -2.68
CA ASP A 4 53.03 -49.60 -2.79
C ASP A 4 53.48 -49.13 -4.20
N THR A 5 53.99 -47.92 -4.18
CA THR A 5 55.23 -47.37 -4.80
C THR A 5 55.29 -47.30 -6.34
N THR A 6 55.86 -46.30 -6.97
CA THR A 6 57.14 -45.59 -6.87
C THR A 6 57.19 -44.48 -7.92
N ASN A 7 57.66 -43.32 -7.56
CA ASN A 7 58.92 -42.64 -7.95
C ASN A 7 59.46 -42.83 -9.35
N VAL A 8 59.86 -41.72 -10.03
CA VAL A 8 61.19 -41.42 -10.56
C VAL A 8 61.23 -40.02 -11.23
N THR A 9 61.88 -39.09 -10.64
CA THR A 9 62.94 -38.14 -10.96
C THR A 9 63.47 -38.07 -12.39
N ASN A 10 63.76 -36.87 -12.87
CA ASN A 10 65.02 -36.24 -13.27
C ASN A 10 64.73 -35.09 -14.25
N ASP A 11 65.12 -33.92 -13.94
CA ASP A 11 66.35 -33.18 -14.05
C ASP A 11 66.74 -32.75 -15.51
N THR A 12 66.96 -31.52 -15.67
CA THR A 12 68.10 -30.70 -16.04
C THR A 12 67.87 -29.55 -17.02
N ASN A 13 68.46 -28.43 -16.54
CA ASN A 13 69.21 -27.39 -17.24
C ASN A 13 68.50 -26.32 -18.09
N ASN A 14 68.51 -25.14 -17.54
CA ASN A 14 69.51 -24.04 -17.74
C ASN A 14 69.47 -23.37 -19.11
N THR A 15 69.06 -22.14 -19.18
CA THR A 15 69.87 -21.02 -19.68
C THR A 15 69.23 -19.65 -19.44
N ASN A 16 69.99 -18.77 -18.86
CA ASN A 16 69.79 -17.33 -18.73
C ASN A 16 69.56 -16.64 -20.06
N VAL A 17 68.61 -15.72 -20.13
CA VAL A 17 68.74 -14.48 -20.86
C VAL A 17 68.02 -13.37 -20.14
N THR A 18 68.77 -12.44 -19.60
CA THR A 18 68.40 -11.11 -19.17
C THR A 18 67.78 -10.30 -20.30
N ASN A 19 66.59 -9.76 -20.10
CA ASN A 19 66.22 -8.52 -20.77
C ASN A 19 65.21 -7.72 -19.92
N ALA A 20 65.74 -6.65 -19.41
CA ALA A 20 64.98 -5.58 -18.78
C ALA A 20 64.07 -4.91 -19.79
N LYS A 21 62.77 -4.74 -19.44
CA LYS A 21 61.88 -3.74 -20.06
C LYS A 21 60.82 -3.26 -19.07
N PRO A 22 60.23 -2.09 -19.34
CA PRO A 22 60.22 -0.99 -18.39
C PRO A 22 58.80 -0.73 -17.84
N LYS A 23 58.76 -0.09 -16.71
CA LYS A 23 57.81 0.87 -16.11
C LYS A 23 56.57 1.31 -16.94
N THR A 24 55.68 0.41 -17.26
CA THR A 24 54.35 0.80 -17.79
C THR A 24 53.17 0.46 -16.85
N LYS A 25 53.45 -0.19 -15.73
CA LYS A 25 52.41 -0.52 -14.75
C LYS A 25 52.00 0.64 -13.83
N GLU A 26 52.93 1.55 -13.49
CA GLU A 26 52.64 2.67 -12.59
C GLU A 26 51.77 3.74 -13.26
N LEU A 27 51.94 3.99 -14.56
CA LEU A 27 51.15 5.01 -15.26
C LEU A 27 49.68 4.58 -15.46
N LYS A 28 49.42 3.28 -15.67
CA LYS A 28 48.04 2.77 -15.78
C LYS A 28 47.31 2.80 -14.45
N THR A 29 48.02 2.56 -13.34
CA THR A 29 47.42 2.59 -12.00
C THR A 29 47.02 4.01 -11.60
N HIS A 30 47.84 5.00 -11.91
CA HIS A 30 47.52 6.41 -11.64
C HIS A 30 46.39 6.95 -12.51
N ILE A 31 46.31 6.55 -13.80
CA ILE A 31 45.21 6.94 -14.68
C ILE A 31 43.91 6.29 -14.24
N THR A 32 43.92 5.03 -13.82
CA THR A 32 42.71 4.34 -13.31
C THR A 32 42.24 4.94 -11.97
N LEU A 33 43.17 5.31 -11.08
CA LEU A 33 42.86 5.97 -9.84
C LEU A 33 42.29 7.38 -10.04
N LEU A 34 42.82 8.13 -11.02
CA LEU A 34 42.33 9.46 -11.39
C LEU A 34 40.91 9.39 -12.05
N LEU A 35 40.69 8.38 -12.91
CA LEU A 35 39.33 8.14 -13.47
C LEU A 35 38.33 7.73 -12.42
N CYS A 36 38.69 6.89 -11.43
CA CYS A 36 37.80 6.54 -10.31
C CYS A 36 37.52 7.75 -9.41
N LEU A 37 38.50 8.65 -9.19
CA LEU A 37 38.29 9.89 -8.44
C LEU A 37 37.39 10.89 -9.19
N LEU A 38 37.46 10.96 -10.50
CA LEU A 38 36.59 11.80 -11.33
C LEU A 38 35.16 11.23 -11.41
N LEU A 39 34.99 9.90 -11.37
CA LEU A 39 33.66 9.27 -11.28
C LEU A 39 33.01 9.48 -9.92
N VAL A 40 33.77 9.51 -8.83
CA VAL A 40 33.25 9.81 -7.48
C VAL A 40 32.93 11.30 -7.32
N ALA A 41 33.67 12.21 -8.00
CA ALA A 41 33.37 13.63 -8.00
C ALA A 41 32.16 14.00 -8.89
N GLY A 42 31.92 13.22 -9.98
CA GLY A 42 30.78 13.39 -10.88
C GLY A 42 29.44 12.92 -10.25
N CYS A 43 29.47 12.01 -9.28
CA CYS A 43 28.26 11.58 -8.54
C CYS A 43 27.84 12.54 -7.41
N ARG A 44 28.58 13.63 -7.15
CA ARG A 44 28.27 14.58 -6.07
C ARG A 44 27.40 15.78 -6.49
N ASN A 45 27.05 15.89 -7.76
CA ASN A 45 26.12 16.90 -8.27
C ASN A 45 24.80 16.31 -8.79
N GLY A 46 24.38 15.14 -8.31
CA GLY A 46 23.00 14.77 -8.32
C GLY A 46 22.27 15.81 -7.44
N SER A 47 21.55 16.74 -8.05
CA SER A 47 20.60 17.60 -7.37
C SER A 47 19.81 16.69 -6.42
N LYS A 48 19.89 16.92 -5.10
CA LYS A 48 18.96 16.37 -4.14
C LYS A 48 17.59 16.84 -4.62
N GLN A 49 16.93 16.04 -5.44
CA GLN A 49 15.53 16.26 -5.78
C GLN A 49 14.81 16.09 -4.46
N SER A 50 14.48 17.21 -3.82
CA SER A 50 13.72 17.22 -2.59
C SER A 50 12.32 16.74 -2.95
N TYR A 51 12.08 15.45 -2.77
CA TYR A 51 10.77 14.84 -2.97
C TYR A 51 9.70 15.38 -2.00
N ASP A 52 10.10 16.20 -1.05
CA ASP A 52 9.24 16.92 -0.11
C ASP A 52 8.91 18.35 -0.52
N LYS A 53 9.23 18.71 -1.75
CA LYS A 53 8.81 19.99 -2.28
C LYS A 53 7.28 20.08 -2.27
N LEU A 54 6.74 21.14 -1.67
CA LEU A 54 5.31 21.40 -1.70
C LEU A 54 4.90 21.81 -3.11
N GLY A 55 3.88 21.16 -3.64
CA GLY A 55 3.21 21.55 -4.87
C GLY A 55 2.24 22.71 -4.65
N ALA A 56 1.54 23.08 -5.71
CA ALA A 56 0.59 24.20 -5.70
C ALA A 56 -0.61 23.98 -4.77
N SER A 57 -0.95 22.72 -4.48
CA SER A 57 -2.05 22.34 -3.57
C SER A 57 -1.67 22.38 -2.08
N GLY A 58 -0.40 22.64 -1.74
CA GLY A 58 0.13 22.54 -0.38
C GLY A 58 0.41 21.09 0.05
N MET A 59 0.29 20.13 -0.84
CA MET A 59 0.73 18.74 -0.64
C MET A 59 2.19 18.56 -1.09
N THR A 60 2.85 17.47 -0.65
CA THR A 60 4.12 17.07 -1.27
C THR A 60 3.91 16.69 -2.73
N GLU A 61 4.91 16.88 -3.58
CA GLU A 61 4.83 16.53 -5.01
C GLU A 61 4.45 15.06 -5.23
N ARG A 62 4.98 14.16 -4.39
CA ARG A 62 4.61 12.73 -4.43
C ARG A 62 3.13 12.51 -4.12
N THR A 63 2.57 13.28 -3.20
CA THR A 63 1.15 13.17 -2.82
C THR A 63 0.23 13.75 -3.91
N GLU A 64 0.64 14.84 -4.56
CA GLU A 64 -0.07 15.37 -5.73
C GLU A 64 -0.08 14.37 -6.88
N ASN A 65 1.07 13.73 -7.13
CA ASN A 65 1.18 12.69 -8.15
C ASN A 65 0.32 11.45 -7.81
N LEU A 66 0.28 11.03 -6.54
CA LEU A 66 -0.65 9.98 -6.09
C LEU A 66 -2.11 10.33 -6.45
N ALA A 67 -2.57 11.53 -6.08
CA ALA A 67 -3.94 11.98 -6.38
C ALA A 67 -4.23 11.97 -7.89
N ALA A 68 -3.29 12.41 -8.71
CA ALA A 68 -3.45 12.50 -10.16
C ALA A 68 -3.37 11.13 -10.87
N ASN A 69 -2.58 10.19 -10.33
CA ASN A 69 -2.33 8.91 -10.96
C ASN A 69 -3.36 7.84 -10.57
N LEU A 70 -3.88 7.85 -9.34
CA LEU A 70 -4.84 6.84 -8.88
C LEU A 70 -6.02 6.60 -9.84
N PRO A 71 -6.73 7.61 -10.35
CA PRO A 71 -7.83 7.39 -11.30
C PRO A 71 -7.35 6.77 -12.63
N ARG A 72 -6.10 7.05 -13.02
CA ARG A 72 -5.52 6.57 -14.29
C ARG A 72 -5.18 5.09 -14.23
N PHE A 73 -4.84 4.53 -13.05
CA PHE A 73 -4.57 3.12 -12.91
C PHE A 73 -5.79 2.25 -13.24
N ALA A 74 -7.01 2.74 -13.06
CA ALA A 74 -8.22 2.01 -13.45
C ALA A 74 -8.24 1.59 -14.95
N SER A 75 -7.57 2.35 -15.84
CA SER A 75 -7.44 1.98 -17.24
C SER A 75 -6.38 0.89 -17.51
N GLN A 76 -5.38 0.77 -16.63
CA GLN A 76 -4.32 -0.23 -16.74
C GLN A 76 -4.75 -1.56 -16.11
N GLY A 77 -5.38 -1.49 -14.95
CA GLY A 77 -5.84 -2.65 -14.19
C GLY A 77 -6.30 -2.21 -12.80
N VAL A 78 -6.46 -3.18 -11.92
CA VAL A 78 -6.89 -2.99 -10.55
C VAL A 78 -5.77 -3.39 -9.60
N MET A 79 -5.27 -2.45 -8.82
CA MET A 79 -4.26 -2.70 -7.81
C MET A 79 -4.83 -3.58 -6.70
N ILE A 80 -4.18 -4.72 -6.43
CA ILE A 80 -4.66 -5.68 -5.42
C ILE A 80 -3.98 -5.42 -4.08
N GLY A 81 -4.79 -5.45 -3.04
CA GLY A 81 -4.38 -5.18 -1.67
C GLY A 81 -5.00 -6.09 -0.62
N GLN A 82 -4.50 -5.93 0.59
CA GLN A 82 -5.02 -6.60 1.78
C GLN A 82 -4.87 -5.70 3.00
N TRP A 83 -5.85 -5.76 3.91
CA TRP A 83 -5.74 -5.14 5.23
C TRP A 83 -4.61 -5.77 6.02
N TYR A 84 -3.72 -4.93 6.58
CA TYR A 84 -2.57 -5.38 7.37
C TYR A 84 -1.68 -6.40 6.67
N ALA A 85 -1.52 -6.28 5.34
CA ALA A 85 -0.92 -7.29 4.46
C ALA A 85 0.47 -7.78 4.92
N THR A 86 1.30 -6.90 5.48
CA THR A 86 2.65 -7.24 5.97
C THR A 86 2.78 -7.06 7.49
N VAL A 87 1.64 -6.97 8.18
CA VAL A 87 1.55 -6.81 9.64
C VAL A 87 1.10 -8.09 10.32
N ARG A 88 0.11 -8.78 9.76
CA ARG A 88 -0.41 -10.04 10.29
C ARG A 88 -1.01 -10.94 9.22
N GLY A 89 -1.06 -12.23 9.53
CA GLY A 89 -1.67 -13.28 8.73
C GLY A 89 -2.12 -14.44 9.61
N VAL A 90 -2.42 -15.58 9.02
CA VAL A 90 -2.77 -16.79 9.78
C VAL A 90 -1.50 -17.39 10.36
N GLY A 91 -1.47 -17.56 11.69
CA GLY A 91 -0.34 -18.10 12.44
C GLY A 91 0.86 -17.16 12.56
N TRP A 92 0.69 -15.85 12.28
CA TRP A 92 1.76 -14.90 12.48
C TRP A 92 1.26 -13.45 12.67
N GLN A 93 2.03 -12.69 13.44
CA GLN A 93 1.85 -11.25 13.61
C GLN A 93 3.22 -10.59 13.79
N CYS A 94 3.37 -9.37 13.26
CA CYS A 94 4.54 -8.54 13.48
C CYS A 94 4.34 -7.72 14.76
N ASP A 95 5.02 -8.08 15.85
CA ASP A 95 4.90 -7.40 17.15
C ASP A 95 6.08 -6.48 17.46
N SER A 96 7.09 -6.44 16.60
CA SER A 96 8.31 -5.65 16.80
C SER A 96 8.69 -4.85 15.57
N VAL A 97 9.33 -3.71 15.81
CA VAL A 97 9.92 -2.90 14.76
C VAL A 97 11.22 -3.56 14.30
N GLY A 98 11.13 -4.35 13.25
CA GLY A 98 12.28 -4.96 12.59
C GLY A 98 12.05 -4.98 11.10
N ALA A 99 13.02 -4.48 10.33
CA ALA A 99 12.85 -4.15 8.93
C ALA A 99 12.48 -5.35 8.03
N GLU A 100 12.82 -6.57 8.40
CA GLU A 100 12.73 -7.72 7.48
C GLU A 100 11.30 -8.23 7.28
N THR A 101 10.44 -8.20 8.30
CA THR A 101 9.08 -8.75 8.20
C THR A 101 8.19 -7.99 7.24
N HIS A 102 8.22 -6.66 7.26
CA HIS A 102 7.40 -5.83 6.36
C HIS A 102 7.87 -5.86 4.90
N GLU A 103 9.12 -6.22 4.66
CA GLU A 103 9.67 -6.33 3.30
C GLU A 103 9.45 -7.71 2.68
N THR A 104 9.27 -8.75 3.51
CA THR A 104 9.38 -10.14 3.04
C THR A 104 8.15 -11.01 3.32
N ARG A 105 7.30 -10.65 4.29
CA ARG A 105 6.21 -11.52 4.73
C ARG A 105 4.82 -10.95 4.41
N SER A 106 4.00 -11.78 3.80
CA SER A 106 2.58 -11.59 3.58
C SER A 106 1.97 -12.95 3.21
N ASP A 107 0.72 -13.21 3.59
CA ASP A 107 0.05 -14.45 3.17
C ASP A 107 -0.05 -14.51 1.63
N ILE A 108 -0.37 -13.38 0.99
CA ILE A 108 -0.36 -13.28 -0.48
C ILE A 108 1.03 -13.55 -1.05
N ASN A 109 2.09 -12.95 -0.48
CA ASN A 109 3.46 -13.18 -0.97
C ASN A 109 3.88 -14.65 -0.82
N SER A 110 3.45 -15.30 0.25
CA SER A 110 3.74 -16.72 0.48
C SER A 110 3.11 -17.67 -0.54
N ILE A 111 2.08 -17.20 -1.29
CA ILE A 111 1.38 -17.98 -2.32
C ILE A 111 1.90 -17.65 -3.71
N CYS A 112 1.97 -16.37 -4.08
CA CYS A 112 2.27 -15.97 -5.45
C CYS A 112 3.69 -15.39 -5.65
N ASN A 113 4.52 -15.37 -4.60
CA ASN A 113 5.88 -14.81 -4.60
C ASN A 113 5.92 -13.33 -5.06
N ASP A 114 4.84 -12.61 -4.79
CA ASP A 114 4.73 -11.18 -5.03
C ASP A 114 3.90 -10.51 -3.93
N HIS A 115 4.10 -9.24 -3.69
CA HIS A 115 3.39 -8.52 -2.65
C HIS A 115 2.12 -7.86 -3.17
N PRO A 116 1.08 -7.73 -2.32
CA PRO A 116 0.00 -6.79 -2.59
C PRO A 116 0.59 -5.37 -2.69
N ILE A 117 0.01 -4.56 -3.58
CA ILE A 117 0.46 -3.18 -3.83
C ILE A 117 -0.41 -2.14 -3.14
N VAL A 118 -1.45 -2.58 -2.44
CA VAL A 118 -2.27 -1.75 -1.57
C VAL A 118 -2.31 -2.36 -0.17
N THR A 119 -2.06 -1.56 0.86
CA THR A 119 -2.33 -1.94 2.26
C THR A 119 -3.41 -1.04 2.86
N ALA A 120 -4.17 -1.56 3.79
CA ALA A 120 -5.15 -0.80 4.56
C ALA A 120 -4.94 -1.03 6.06
N CYS A 121 -5.10 0.02 6.86
CA CYS A 121 -4.94 -0.02 8.30
C CYS A 121 -5.99 0.87 8.98
N GLU A 122 -6.43 0.47 10.19
CA GLU A 122 -7.21 1.35 11.06
C GLU A 122 -6.29 2.25 11.88
N LEU A 123 -6.68 3.52 12.03
CA LEU A 123 -5.90 4.54 12.72
C LEU A 123 -6.49 4.94 14.09
N ALA A 124 -7.73 4.53 14.39
CA ALA A 124 -8.39 4.90 15.64
C ALA A 124 -7.61 4.42 16.88
N GLY A 125 -7.50 5.29 17.87
CA GLY A 125 -6.67 5.16 19.07
C GLY A 125 -5.48 6.09 19.08
N ILE A 126 -5.01 6.56 17.91
CA ILE A 126 -3.89 7.52 17.83
C ILE A 126 -4.28 8.87 18.45
N GLU A 127 -5.50 9.31 18.25
CA GLU A 127 -6.06 10.55 18.78
C GLU A 127 -6.16 10.57 20.30
N GLU A 128 -6.22 9.39 20.91
CA GLU A 128 -6.26 9.22 22.37
C GLU A 128 -4.86 8.97 22.97
N GLY A 129 -3.79 9.02 22.14
CA GLY A 129 -2.42 8.79 22.57
C GLY A 129 -2.12 7.34 22.96
N ARG A 130 -2.88 6.38 22.46
CA ARG A 130 -2.63 4.95 22.68
C ARG A 130 -1.38 4.51 21.92
N ASP A 131 -0.73 3.46 22.37
CA ASP A 131 0.39 2.82 21.67
C ASP A 131 -0.07 1.84 20.58
N ARG A 132 -1.35 1.44 20.62
CA ARG A 132 -2.00 0.51 19.69
C ARG A 132 -3.31 1.07 19.17
N ASN A 133 -3.63 0.72 17.94
CA ASN A 133 -4.94 1.02 17.38
C ASN A 133 -6.04 0.10 17.99
N VAL A 134 -7.30 0.33 17.59
CA VAL A 134 -8.45 -0.45 18.09
C VAL A 134 -8.41 -1.94 17.68
N ASP A 135 -7.60 -2.31 16.69
CA ASP A 135 -7.38 -3.70 16.27
C ASP A 135 -6.18 -4.35 17.00
N GLY A 136 -5.61 -3.66 18.00
CA GLY A 136 -4.50 -4.14 18.81
C GLY A 136 -3.11 -4.05 18.16
N ILE A 137 -2.99 -3.42 16.98
CA ILE A 137 -1.72 -3.26 16.27
C ILE A 137 -0.99 -2.00 16.76
N ARG A 138 0.30 -2.12 17.05
CA ARG A 138 1.14 -1.00 17.48
C ARG A 138 1.30 0.04 16.37
N PHE A 139 1.27 1.33 16.73
CA PHE A 139 1.42 2.41 15.74
C PHE A 139 2.82 2.50 15.13
N ASP A 140 3.86 2.06 15.83
CA ASP A 140 5.20 1.97 15.25
C ASP A 140 5.32 0.85 14.20
N VAL A 141 4.61 -0.27 14.38
CA VAL A 141 4.50 -1.36 13.38
C VAL A 141 3.70 -0.87 12.16
N ILE A 142 2.57 -0.20 12.37
CA ILE A 142 1.79 0.42 11.28
C ILE A 142 2.66 1.43 10.50
N ARG A 143 3.45 2.25 11.20
CA ARG A 143 4.37 3.18 10.57
C ARG A 143 5.39 2.47 9.66
N GLN A 144 5.98 1.36 10.10
CA GLN A 144 6.93 0.58 9.28
C GLN A 144 6.25 -0.02 8.04
N ASP A 145 5.03 -0.55 8.17
CA ASP A 145 4.23 -1.05 7.04
C ASP A 145 3.97 0.06 6.01
N ILE A 146 3.56 1.25 6.45
CA ILE A 146 3.35 2.42 5.58
C ILE A 146 4.63 2.80 4.83
N LEU A 147 5.76 2.84 5.52
CA LEU A 147 7.05 3.18 4.90
C LEU A 147 7.51 2.10 3.92
N ALA A 148 7.32 0.81 4.24
CA ALA A 148 7.60 -0.30 3.33
C ALA A 148 6.72 -0.23 2.06
N MET A 149 5.41 0.01 2.23
CA MET A 149 4.50 0.20 1.10
C MET A 149 4.89 1.41 0.24
N SER A 150 5.28 2.52 0.86
CA SER A 150 5.76 3.71 0.13
C SER A 150 7.04 3.44 -0.66
N ARG A 151 7.97 2.62 -0.14
CA ARG A 151 9.19 2.20 -0.87
C ARG A 151 8.86 1.31 -2.07
N ARG A 152 7.86 0.43 -1.96
CA ARG A 152 7.35 -0.37 -3.08
C ARG A 152 6.62 0.46 -4.14
N GLY A 153 6.30 1.73 -3.85
CA GLY A 153 5.52 2.59 -4.75
C GLY A 153 4.02 2.31 -4.72
N GLY A 154 3.53 1.66 -3.67
CA GLY A 154 2.14 1.23 -3.51
C GLY A 154 1.25 2.23 -2.76
N LEU A 155 -0.02 1.90 -2.61
CA LEU A 155 -1.02 2.71 -1.95
C LEU A 155 -1.23 2.27 -0.50
N THR A 156 -1.20 3.21 0.43
CA THR A 156 -1.66 2.99 1.81
C THR A 156 -2.98 3.69 2.05
N LEU A 157 -3.99 2.93 2.49
CA LEU A 157 -5.27 3.44 2.96
C LEU A 157 -5.27 3.45 4.49
N LEU A 158 -5.51 4.58 5.08
CA LEU A 158 -5.65 4.74 6.53
C LEU A 158 -7.12 5.08 6.84
N PHE A 159 -7.82 4.15 7.45
CA PHE A 159 -9.17 4.39 7.92
C PHE A 159 -9.12 4.99 9.33
N TRP A 160 -9.79 6.11 9.53
CA TRP A 160 -9.83 6.76 10.83
C TRP A 160 -11.25 6.79 11.36
N THR A 161 -11.56 5.79 12.14
CA THR A 161 -12.81 5.68 12.90
C THR A 161 -12.73 6.55 14.15
N MET A 162 -12.79 7.87 13.95
CA MET A 162 -12.67 8.84 15.04
C MET A 162 -13.76 8.60 16.11
N PRO A 163 -13.40 8.45 17.39
CA PRO A 163 -14.38 8.39 18.48
C PRO A 163 -15.14 9.70 18.59
N ARG A 164 -16.33 9.68 19.20
CA ARG A 164 -17.13 10.90 19.37
C ARG A 164 -16.39 11.84 20.34
N PRO A 165 -16.02 13.06 19.91
CA PRO A 165 -15.40 14.01 20.81
C PRO A 165 -16.37 14.45 21.92
N ALA A 166 -15.86 14.60 23.14
CA ALA A 166 -16.67 15.07 24.28
C ALA A 166 -16.89 16.59 24.23
N SER A 167 -16.03 17.33 23.53
CA SER A 167 -16.05 18.79 23.40
C SER A 167 -15.28 19.22 22.15
N GLU A 168 -15.40 20.49 21.74
CA GLU A 168 -14.57 21.09 20.69
C GLU A 168 -13.08 20.99 21.01
N LYS A 169 -12.70 21.17 22.27
CA LYS A 169 -11.30 21.02 22.70
C LYS A 169 -10.79 19.61 22.47
N SER A 170 -11.55 18.55 22.80
CA SER A 170 -11.15 17.17 22.53
C SER A 170 -11.09 16.86 21.04
N GLU A 171 -11.95 17.46 20.24
CA GLU A 171 -11.88 17.34 18.78
C GLU A 171 -10.59 17.97 18.21
N GLU A 172 -10.18 19.14 18.72
CA GLU A 172 -8.91 19.78 18.34
C GLU A 172 -7.70 18.92 18.74
N GLU A 173 -7.72 18.34 19.94
CA GLU A 173 -6.68 17.42 20.42
C GLU A 173 -6.59 16.18 19.52
N TYR A 174 -7.72 15.60 19.11
CA TYR A 174 -7.78 14.46 18.19
C TYR A 174 -7.19 14.79 16.81
N ILE A 175 -7.57 15.95 16.25
CA ILE A 175 -7.02 16.40 14.96
C ILE A 175 -5.52 16.64 15.07
N LYS A 176 -5.06 17.26 16.15
CA LYS A 176 -3.65 17.53 16.38
C LYS A 176 -2.84 16.23 16.45
N ALA A 177 -3.24 15.26 17.28
CA ALA A 177 -2.53 13.99 17.43
C ALA A 177 -2.49 13.21 16.09
N THR A 178 -3.61 13.17 15.38
CA THR A 178 -3.68 12.53 14.06
C THR A 178 -2.79 13.23 13.04
N ALA A 179 -2.77 14.56 13.01
CA ALA A 179 -1.91 15.34 12.12
C ALA A 179 -0.43 15.16 12.43
N GLU A 180 -0.04 15.10 13.71
CA GLU A 180 1.33 14.83 14.14
C GLU A 180 1.78 13.44 13.67
N TYR A 181 0.96 12.41 13.85
CA TYR A 181 1.27 11.07 13.37
C TYR A 181 1.44 11.03 11.85
N LEU A 182 0.49 11.56 11.07
CA LEU A 182 0.56 11.60 9.62
C LEU A 182 1.79 12.37 9.13
N SER A 183 2.09 13.50 9.76
CA SER A 183 3.25 14.34 9.41
C SER A 183 4.59 13.66 9.75
N SER A 184 4.60 12.72 10.70
CA SER A 184 5.78 11.95 11.08
C SER A 184 6.11 10.81 10.12
N LEU A 185 5.19 10.44 9.19
CA LEU A 185 5.36 9.34 8.24
C LEU A 185 6.40 9.69 7.18
N SER A 186 7.67 9.65 7.55
CA SER A 186 8.82 9.88 6.67
C SER A 186 9.89 8.83 6.91
N ASP A 187 10.68 8.56 5.86
CA ASP A 187 11.84 7.69 5.95
C ASP A 187 13.05 8.37 6.63
N GLY A 188 14.17 7.65 6.73
CA GLY A 188 15.40 8.18 7.33
C GLY A 188 16.03 9.35 6.56
N TYR A 189 15.56 9.66 5.36
CA TYR A 189 15.98 10.81 4.55
C TYR A 189 15.01 11.99 4.62
N GLY A 190 13.93 11.87 5.41
CA GLY A 190 12.89 12.88 5.54
C GLY A 190 11.87 12.87 4.41
N ILE A 191 11.89 11.87 3.53
CA ILE A 191 10.94 11.74 2.43
C ILE A 191 9.61 11.22 3.00
N LYS A 192 8.56 12.03 2.90
CA LYS A 192 7.23 11.66 3.41
C LYS A 192 6.57 10.59 2.56
N ALA A 193 5.97 9.60 3.23
CA ALA A 193 5.15 8.59 2.59
C ALA A 193 3.77 9.16 2.23
N PRO A 194 3.36 9.17 0.96
CA PRO A 194 2.00 9.52 0.57
C PRO A 194 1.00 8.47 1.08
N VAL A 195 -0.12 8.91 1.63
CA VAL A 195 -1.19 8.05 2.13
C VAL A 195 -2.56 8.55 1.68
N CYS A 196 -3.55 7.67 1.65
CA CYS A 196 -4.95 8.04 1.54
C CYS A 196 -5.62 7.91 2.92
N LEU A 197 -5.92 9.02 3.57
CA LEU A 197 -6.68 9.02 4.82
C LEU A 197 -8.19 9.02 4.50
N VAL A 198 -8.91 8.06 5.07
CA VAL A 198 -10.36 7.94 5.00
C VAL A 198 -10.93 8.26 6.39
N PRO A 199 -11.23 9.53 6.69
CA PRO A 199 -11.84 9.88 7.97
C PRO A 199 -13.32 9.53 7.98
N LEU A 200 -13.84 9.15 9.14
CA LEU A 200 -15.26 8.86 9.37
C LEU A 200 -15.84 7.84 8.37
N PRO A 201 -15.23 6.65 8.19
CA PRO A 201 -15.73 5.66 7.22
C PRO A 201 -17.14 5.20 7.58
N LEU A 202 -18.07 5.21 6.61
CA LEU A 202 -19.46 4.75 6.78
C LEU A 202 -19.56 3.22 6.56
N ASP A 203 -18.61 2.49 7.12
CA ASP A 203 -18.51 1.02 7.04
C ASP A 203 -19.59 0.33 7.88
N ARG A 204 -20.01 0.94 9.00
CA ARG A 204 -20.95 0.41 9.96
C ARG A 204 -22.04 1.42 10.34
N PRO A 205 -23.30 0.99 10.48
CA PRO A 205 -24.41 1.89 10.81
C PRO A 205 -24.40 2.40 12.25
N ASP A 206 -23.71 1.70 13.17
CA ASP A 206 -23.62 2.05 14.59
C ASP A 206 -22.58 3.13 14.90
N ARG A 207 -21.79 3.57 13.92
CA ARG A 207 -20.88 4.69 14.09
C ARG A 207 -21.65 5.98 14.40
N TRP A 208 -21.20 6.74 15.38
CA TRP A 208 -21.89 7.97 15.80
C TRP A 208 -22.09 8.96 14.65
N TYR A 209 -21.13 9.11 13.77
CA TYR A 209 -21.20 9.99 12.60
C TYR A 209 -22.09 9.40 11.47
N ALA A 210 -22.30 8.10 11.45
CA ALA A 210 -23.25 7.47 10.50
C ALA A 210 -24.72 7.79 10.85
N GLN A 211 -24.97 8.19 12.09
CA GLN A 211 -26.30 8.63 12.54
C GLN A 211 -26.63 10.09 12.19
N LEU A 212 -25.63 10.87 11.76
CA LEU A 212 -25.82 12.26 11.37
C LEU A 212 -26.67 12.39 10.10
N PRO A 213 -27.47 13.45 9.98
CA PRO A 213 -28.07 13.81 8.69
C PRO A 213 -27.00 13.91 7.58
N PRO A 214 -27.32 13.56 6.34
CA PRO A 214 -26.36 13.54 5.24
C PRO A 214 -25.54 14.83 5.09
N GLN A 215 -26.18 15.99 5.21
CA GLN A 215 -25.54 17.31 5.08
C GLN A 215 -24.59 17.60 6.25
N GLU A 216 -24.94 17.19 7.46
CA GLU A 216 -24.08 17.34 8.64
C GLU A 216 -22.84 16.45 8.54
N TYR A 217 -23.01 15.19 8.14
CA TYR A 217 -21.89 14.29 7.88
C TYR A 217 -20.95 14.88 6.81
N SER A 218 -21.50 15.32 5.67
CA SER A 218 -20.72 15.91 4.58
C SER A 218 -19.94 17.16 5.03
N ALA A 219 -20.55 18.01 5.86
CA ALA A 219 -19.92 19.20 6.41
C ALA A 219 -18.82 18.85 7.42
N LEU A 220 -19.07 17.88 8.30
CA LEU A 220 -18.08 17.39 9.28
C LEU A 220 -16.85 16.82 8.57
N HIS A 221 -17.04 15.92 7.60
CA HIS A 221 -15.93 15.34 6.83
C HIS A 221 -15.09 16.44 6.14
N ALA A 222 -15.74 17.39 5.46
CA ALA A 222 -15.04 18.50 4.81
C ALA A 222 -14.30 19.42 5.81
N SER A 223 -14.87 19.63 6.99
CA SER A 223 -14.22 20.38 8.08
C SER A 223 -12.97 19.68 8.59
N LEU A 224 -13.05 18.36 8.87
CA LEU A 224 -11.93 17.57 9.35
C LEU A 224 -10.77 17.58 8.36
N THR A 225 -11.03 17.32 7.10
CA THR A 225 -9.99 17.30 6.06
C THR A 225 -9.31 18.66 5.91
N LYS A 226 -10.07 19.76 5.97
CA LYS A 226 -9.55 21.13 5.97
C LYS A 226 -8.67 21.42 7.19
N ARG A 227 -9.10 21.02 8.39
CA ARG A 227 -8.38 21.23 9.65
C ARG A 227 -7.09 20.40 9.70
N LEU A 228 -7.12 19.13 9.26
CA LEU A 228 -5.91 18.33 9.12
C LEU A 228 -4.89 18.97 8.16
N ARG A 229 -5.36 19.51 7.04
CA ARG A 229 -4.50 20.26 6.11
C ARG A 229 -3.90 21.50 6.78
N ALA A 230 -4.71 22.27 7.50
CA ALA A 230 -4.26 23.45 8.25
C ALA A 230 -3.28 23.09 9.37
N ALA A 231 -3.40 21.89 9.95
CA ALA A 231 -2.45 21.35 10.95
C ALA A 231 -1.14 20.81 10.33
N GLY A 232 -0.91 21.00 9.02
CA GLY A 232 0.36 20.67 8.36
C GLY A 232 0.45 19.28 7.74
N VAL A 233 -0.66 18.56 7.58
CA VAL A 233 -0.68 17.28 6.86
C VAL A 233 -0.52 17.53 5.38
N THR A 234 0.67 17.30 4.83
CA THR A 234 1.04 17.52 3.42
C THR A 234 1.16 16.24 2.60
N ASN A 235 1.20 15.09 3.27
CA ASN A 235 1.43 13.77 2.67
C ASN A 235 0.17 12.89 2.59
N ALA A 236 -1.02 13.44 2.77
CA ALA A 236 -2.26 12.69 2.67
C ALA A 236 -3.15 13.23 1.54
N VAL A 237 -3.74 12.34 0.74
CA VAL A 237 -4.99 12.58 0.04
C VAL A 237 -6.14 12.11 0.93
N PHE A 238 -7.36 12.60 0.70
CA PHE A 238 -8.49 12.20 1.52
C PHE A 238 -9.49 11.35 0.74
N GLY A 239 -9.99 10.32 1.41
CA GLY A 239 -11.00 9.40 0.89
C GLY A 239 -12.35 9.55 1.57
N TYR A 240 -13.39 9.14 0.86
CA TYR A 240 -14.72 8.90 1.38
C TYR A 240 -15.04 7.42 1.23
N SER A 241 -15.43 6.75 2.32
CA SER A 241 -15.77 5.33 2.30
C SER A 241 -17.17 5.09 2.84
N CYS A 242 -17.93 4.27 2.12
CA CYS A 242 -19.26 3.86 2.53
C CYS A 242 -19.48 2.36 2.27
N ARG A 243 -20.49 1.79 2.88
CA ARG A 243 -21.07 0.49 2.50
C ARG A 243 -21.92 0.62 1.25
N ALA A 244 -22.38 -0.51 0.72
CA ALA A 244 -23.33 -0.54 -0.39
C ALA A 244 -24.56 0.34 -0.09
N MET A 245 -24.89 1.20 -1.04
CA MET A 245 -26.09 2.04 -1.00
C MET A 245 -26.99 1.67 -2.17
N PRO A 246 -28.31 1.69 -1.98
CA PRO A 246 -29.24 1.19 -2.99
C PRO A 246 -29.36 2.08 -4.22
N THR A 247 -29.01 3.37 -4.12
CA THR A 247 -29.11 4.34 -5.21
C THR A 247 -27.94 5.30 -5.27
N LEU A 248 -27.70 5.85 -6.46
CA LEU A 248 -26.73 6.92 -6.69
C LEU A 248 -27.06 8.17 -5.85
N ASP A 249 -28.34 8.54 -5.76
CA ASP A 249 -28.78 9.72 -4.99
C ASP A 249 -28.47 9.56 -3.51
N GLU A 250 -28.68 8.38 -2.93
CA GLU A 250 -28.32 8.11 -1.55
C GLU A 250 -26.82 8.22 -1.32
N PHE A 251 -26.01 7.67 -2.23
CA PHE A 251 -24.55 7.82 -2.18
C PHE A 251 -24.14 9.29 -2.23
N LEU A 252 -24.65 10.04 -3.19
CA LEU A 252 -24.32 11.45 -3.40
C LEU A 252 -24.82 12.37 -2.28
N SER A 253 -25.93 12.00 -1.60
CA SER A 253 -26.45 12.78 -0.49
C SER A 253 -25.48 12.94 0.68
N ARG A 254 -24.65 11.92 0.92
CA ARG A 254 -23.62 11.88 1.98
C ARG A 254 -22.22 12.23 1.47
N TYR A 255 -22.04 12.37 0.17
CA TYR A 255 -20.74 12.65 -0.42
C TYR A 255 -20.19 14.00 0.09
N PRO A 256 -18.96 14.06 0.61
CA PRO A 256 -18.37 15.31 1.10
C PRO A 256 -18.28 16.37 -0.01
N ARG A 257 -18.57 17.63 0.35
CA ARG A 257 -18.62 18.74 -0.61
C ARG A 257 -17.27 19.08 -1.26
N SER A 258 -16.16 18.72 -0.60
CA SER A 258 -14.83 19.04 -1.08
C SER A 258 -13.77 18.12 -0.44
N GLY A 259 -12.57 18.11 -1.04
CA GLY A 259 -11.38 17.48 -0.44
C GLY A 259 -11.27 15.98 -0.67
N VAL A 260 -12.19 15.35 -1.39
CA VAL A 260 -12.15 13.90 -1.68
C VAL A 260 -11.37 13.65 -2.96
N SER A 261 -10.41 12.75 -2.91
CA SER A 261 -9.62 12.24 -4.05
C SER A 261 -9.93 10.76 -4.35
N VAL A 262 -10.54 10.05 -3.40
CA VAL A 262 -10.80 8.62 -3.49
C VAL A 262 -12.20 8.33 -2.93
N VAL A 263 -12.97 7.54 -3.63
CA VAL A 263 -14.18 6.90 -3.10
C VAL A 263 -13.92 5.42 -2.88
N ASN A 264 -14.34 4.89 -1.73
CA ASN A 264 -14.17 3.48 -1.39
C ASN A 264 -15.51 2.85 -1.00
N LEU A 265 -15.78 1.66 -1.53
CA LEU A 265 -16.87 0.82 -1.11
C LEU A 265 -16.38 -0.18 -0.08
N HIS A 266 -17.00 -0.21 1.10
CA HIS A 266 -16.71 -1.22 2.12
C HIS A 266 -17.71 -2.35 2.04
N ALA A 267 -17.26 -3.53 1.62
CA ALA A 267 -18.08 -4.72 1.38
C ALA A 267 -17.45 -6.00 1.97
N LEU A 268 -16.86 -5.89 3.16
CA LEU A 268 -16.46 -7.09 3.91
C LEU A 268 -17.70 -7.73 4.54
N ALA A 269 -17.79 -9.04 4.41
CA ALA A 269 -18.90 -9.83 4.90
C ALA A 269 -18.44 -10.95 5.86
N PRO A 270 -19.28 -11.35 6.84
CA PRO A 270 -19.00 -12.46 7.74
C PRO A 270 -19.07 -13.82 7.01
N GLU A 271 -18.47 -14.84 7.61
CA GLU A 271 -18.30 -16.19 7.05
C GLU A 271 -19.60 -16.83 6.53
N ALA A 272 -20.71 -16.66 7.22
CA ALA A 272 -21.98 -17.30 6.84
C ALA A 272 -22.76 -16.57 5.73
N THR A 273 -22.10 -15.61 5.03
CA THR A 273 -22.78 -14.82 3.98
C THR A 273 -23.00 -15.66 2.72
N ASP A 274 -24.23 -15.63 2.20
CA ASP A 274 -24.57 -16.24 0.91
C ASP A 274 -23.79 -15.59 -0.22
N THR A 275 -22.97 -16.38 -0.92
CA THR A 275 -22.04 -15.90 -1.94
C THR A 275 -22.76 -15.29 -3.16
N ALA A 276 -23.90 -15.85 -3.57
CA ALA A 276 -24.65 -15.34 -4.73
C ALA A 276 -25.32 -14.00 -4.41
N HIS A 277 -25.89 -13.87 -3.22
CA HIS A 277 -26.44 -12.60 -2.73
C HIS A 277 -25.34 -11.55 -2.59
N TYR A 278 -24.20 -11.92 -2.01
CA TYR A 278 -23.03 -11.05 -1.89
C TYR A 278 -22.56 -10.55 -3.26
N ALA A 279 -22.36 -11.44 -4.22
CA ALA A 279 -21.94 -11.10 -5.57
C ALA A 279 -22.88 -10.10 -6.25
N LYS A 280 -24.19 -10.36 -6.18
CA LYS A 280 -25.22 -9.48 -6.75
C LYS A 280 -25.20 -8.08 -6.11
N THR A 281 -25.13 -8.03 -4.79
CA THR A 281 -25.11 -6.75 -4.05
C THR A 281 -23.82 -5.97 -4.34
N LEU A 282 -22.69 -6.66 -4.37
CA LEU A 282 -21.39 -6.05 -4.67
C LEU A 282 -21.34 -5.51 -6.10
N ALA A 283 -21.83 -6.26 -7.10
CA ALA A 283 -21.90 -5.81 -8.48
C ALA A 283 -22.68 -4.49 -8.61
N ALA A 284 -23.91 -4.43 -8.11
CA ALA A 284 -24.72 -3.21 -8.16
C ALA A 284 -24.05 -2.02 -7.44
N ALA A 285 -23.37 -2.28 -6.32
CA ALA A 285 -22.68 -1.23 -5.57
C ALA A 285 -21.42 -0.74 -6.28
N ILE A 286 -20.70 -1.61 -7.00
CA ILE A 286 -19.54 -1.23 -7.84
C ILE A 286 -19.97 -0.37 -9.01
N ASP A 287 -21.09 -0.66 -9.67
CA ASP A 287 -21.63 0.17 -10.75
C ASP A 287 -21.89 1.60 -10.27
N ILE A 288 -22.57 1.76 -9.12
CA ILE A 288 -22.81 3.07 -8.50
C ILE A 288 -21.50 3.76 -8.14
N LEU A 289 -20.56 3.04 -7.54
CA LEU A 289 -19.26 3.58 -7.16
C LEU A 289 -18.47 4.10 -8.37
N ALA A 290 -18.45 3.34 -9.46
CA ALA A 290 -17.78 3.72 -10.71
C ALA A 290 -18.44 4.96 -11.34
N GLU A 291 -19.76 5.07 -11.30
CA GLU A 291 -20.49 6.25 -11.76
C GLU A 291 -20.15 7.49 -10.90
N VAL A 292 -20.13 7.37 -9.57
CA VAL A 292 -19.70 8.46 -8.68
C VAL A 292 -18.27 8.88 -8.96
N ALA A 293 -17.36 7.93 -9.11
CA ALA A 293 -15.96 8.22 -9.40
C ALA A 293 -15.80 8.99 -10.72
N SER A 294 -16.54 8.59 -11.74
CA SER A 294 -16.57 9.30 -13.03
C SER A 294 -17.15 10.72 -12.91
N LEU A 295 -18.30 10.87 -12.24
CA LEU A 295 -18.94 12.18 -12.03
C LEU A 295 -18.09 13.15 -11.21
N LYS A 296 -17.34 12.63 -10.23
CA LYS A 296 -16.49 13.43 -9.32
C LYS A 296 -15.04 13.53 -9.77
N GLN A 297 -14.65 12.79 -10.81
CA GLN A 297 -13.28 12.72 -11.31
C GLN A 297 -12.27 12.29 -10.23
N VAL A 298 -12.64 11.27 -9.44
CA VAL A 298 -11.83 10.71 -8.36
C VAL A 298 -11.54 9.23 -8.61
N ALA A 299 -10.59 8.67 -7.88
CA ALA A 299 -10.33 7.24 -7.92
C ALA A 299 -11.44 6.46 -7.17
N ALA A 300 -11.75 5.27 -7.64
CA ALA A 300 -12.65 4.34 -6.97
C ALA A 300 -11.89 3.11 -6.49
N GLY A 301 -12.25 2.62 -5.31
CA GLY A 301 -11.73 1.38 -4.78
C GLY A 301 -12.78 0.58 -4.02
N VAL A 302 -12.54 -0.68 -3.85
CA VAL A 302 -13.42 -1.59 -3.11
C VAL A 302 -12.65 -2.34 -2.04
N THR A 303 -13.21 -2.41 -0.84
CA THR A 303 -12.79 -3.33 0.21
C THR A 303 -13.77 -4.49 0.21
N ALA A 304 -13.35 -5.68 -0.23
CA ALA A 304 -14.24 -6.80 -0.51
C ALA A 304 -13.75 -8.13 0.08
N GLY A 305 -14.68 -9.06 0.25
CA GLY A 305 -14.41 -10.42 0.68
C GLY A 305 -15.44 -10.96 1.66
N ILE A 306 -15.57 -12.26 1.71
CA ILE A 306 -16.34 -13.00 2.73
C ILE A 306 -15.33 -13.74 3.60
N ALA A 307 -15.40 -13.55 4.91
CA ALA A 307 -14.52 -14.23 5.85
C ALA A 307 -14.57 -15.76 5.65
N ASN A 308 -13.41 -16.40 5.61
CA ASN A 308 -13.23 -17.85 5.47
C ASN A 308 -13.84 -18.49 4.20
N SER A 309 -14.25 -17.69 3.21
CA SER A 309 -14.66 -18.18 1.88
C SER A 309 -13.45 -18.52 1.00
N LEU A 310 -12.61 -19.43 1.46
CA LEU A 310 -11.37 -19.83 0.80
C LEU A 310 -11.60 -20.95 -0.20
N THR A 311 -12.35 -20.69 -1.28
CA THR A 311 -12.58 -21.63 -2.37
C THR A 311 -12.09 -21.06 -3.70
N ASP A 312 -11.69 -21.94 -4.63
CA ASP A 312 -11.22 -21.52 -5.94
C ASP A 312 -12.27 -20.76 -6.72
N THR A 313 -13.52 -21.22 -6.69
CA THR A 313 -14.66 -20.58 -7.35
C THR A 313 -14.99 -19.21 -6.76
N PHE A 314 -14.75 -19.00 -5.45
CA PHE A 314 -14.96 -17.69 -4.84
C PHE A 314 -14.00 -16.64 -5.41
N PHE A 315 -12.72 -16.98 -5.57
CA PHE A 315 -11.75 -16.04 -6.12
C PHE A 315 -11.84 -15.88 -7.63
N SER A 316 -11.97 -17.00 -8.38
CA SER A 316 -11.96 -16.97 -9.85
C SER A 316 -13.30 -16.56 -10.46
N ASP A 317 -14.42 -17.02 -9.90
CA ASP A 317 -15.72 -16.90 -10.54
C ASP A 317 -16.61 -15.83 -9.88
N THR A 318 -16.34 -15.52 -8.61
CA THR A 318 -17.10 -14.51 -7.86
C THR A 318 -16.37 -13.19 -7.75
N LEU A 319 -15.18 -13.17 -7.13
CA LEU A 319 -14.48 -11.89 -6.86
C LEU A 319 -13.81 -11.31 -8.10
N LEU A 320 -13.09 -12.11 -8.87
CA LEU A 320 -12.34 -11.62 -10.02
C LEU A 320 -13.20 -10.80 -10.99
N PRO A 321 -14.36 -11.28 -11.48
CA PRO A 321 -15.18 -10.51 -12.41
C PRO A 321 -15.64 -9.16 -11.86
N LEU A 322 -15.86 -9.09 -10.54
CA LEU A 322 -16.32 -7.88 -9.87
C LEU A 322 -15.21 -6.86 -9.68
N VAL A 323 -14.06 -7.31 -9.17
CA VAL A 323 -12.98 -6.37 -8.83
C VAL A 323 -12.27 -5.80 -10.05
N ILE A 324 -12.25 -6.50 -11.18
CA ILE A 324 -11.66 -6.00 -12.43
C ILE A 324 -12.54 -5.02 -13.22
N HIS A 325 -13.60 -4.51 -12.60
CA HIS A 325 -14.47 -3.50 -13.24
C HIS A 325 -13.66 -2.28 -13.72
N PRO A 326 -13.90 -1.78 -14.97
CA PRO A 326 -13.05 -0.74 -15.58
C PRO A 326 -12.97 0.59 -14.81
N GLY A 327 -13.97 0.88 -13.96
CA GLY A 327 -14.00 2.09 -13.12
C GLY A 327 -13.26 1.96 -11.80
N ILE A 328 -12.69 0.79 -11.47
CA ILE A 328 -12.06 0.51 -10.17
C ILE A 328 -10.54 0.61 -10.29
N SER A 329 -9.91 1.41 -9.45
CA SER A 329 -8.45 1.60 -9.38
C SER A 329 -7.77 0.59 -8.46
N TYR A 330 -8.45 0.13 -7.39
CA TYR A 330 -7.91 -0.85 -6.45
C TYR A 330 -9.00 -1.70 -5.80
N ALA A 331 -8.62 -2.91 -5.40
CA ALA A 331 -9.43 -3.81 -4.57
C ALA A 331 -8.60 -4.28 -3.37
N VAL A 332 -9.15 -4.16 -2.17
CA VAL A 332 -8.49 -4.55 -0.91
C VAL A 332 -9.29 -5.65 -0.26
N PHE A 333 -8.65 -6.77 0.02
CA PHE A 333 -9.26 -7.87 0.77
C PHE A 333 -9.15 -7.63 2.27
N GLY A 334 -10.04 -8.24 3.05
CA GLY A 334 -10.01 -8.15 4.51
C GLY A 334 -8.74 -8.75 5.12
N PRO A 335 -8.52 -8.52 6.42
CA PRO A 335 -7.34 -9.00 7.12
C PRO A 335 -7.37 -10.50 7.39
N ASN A 336 -6.26 -11.16 7.21
CA ASN A 336 -6.03 -12.48 7.79
C ASN A 336 -5.55 -12.33 9.24
N SER A 337 -6.00 -13.21 10.13
CA SER A 337 -5.62 -13.18 11.54
C SER A 337 -5.94 -14.50 12.25
N GLY A 338 -5.34 -14.70 13.42
CA GLY A 338 -5.58 -15.86 14.27
C GLY A 338 -4.65 -17.03 13.98
N GLU A 339 -4.81 -18.09 14.76
CA GLU A 339 -4.04 -19.32 14.62
C GLU A 339 -4.67 -20.26 13.58
N PRO A 340 -3.95 -21.21 12.99
CA PRO A 340 -4.48 -22.10 11.96
C PRO A 340 -5.77 -22.83 12.34
N ASP A 341 -5.97 -23.16 13.61
CA ASP A 341 -7.16 -23.85 14.12
C ASP A 341 -8.33 -22.88 14.47
N SER A 342 -8.06 -21.59 14.53
CA SER A 342 -9.05 -20.55 14.88
C SER A 342 -8.67 -19.22 14.24
N HIS A 343 -9.03 -19.06 12.97
CA HIS A 343 -8.63 -17.91 12.17
C HIS A 343 -9.81 -17.21 11.50
N THR A 344 -9.55 -16.00 11.08
CA THR A 344 -10.34 -15.28 10.08
C THR A 344 -9.44 -14.98 8.90
N ALA A 345 -9.82 -15.41 7.71
CA ALA A 345 -9.05 -15.19 6.52
C ALA A 345 -9.92 -14.72 5.34
N TYR A 346 -9.43 -13.72 4.63
CA TYR A 346 -10.06 -13.16 3.43
C TYR A 346 -9.26 -13.44 2.16
N VAL A 347 -8.02 -13.88 2.31
CA VAL A 347 -7.16 -14.37 1.20
C VAL A 347 -6.56 -15.70 1.60
N PRO A 348 -6.23 -16.56 0.63
CA PRO A 348 -5.57 -17.81 0.91
C PRO A 348 -4.19 -17.59 1.58
N TYR A 349 -3.77 -18.59 2.33
CA TYR A 349 -2.47 -18.67 2.98
C TYR A 349 -1.88 -20.09 2.78
N PRO A 350 -0.60 -20.34 3.04
CA PRO A 350 0.01 -21.65 2.82
C PRO A 350 -0.74 -22.77 3.52
N GLY A 351 -1.23 -23.74 2.75
CA GLY A 351 -2.01 -24.87 3.25
C GLY A 351 -3.52 -24.66 3.30
N SER A 352 -4.04 -23.48 2.99
CA SER A 352 -5.48 -23.23 2.90
C SER A 352 -6.08 -23.68 1.56
N GLY A 353 -7.41 -23.70 1.48
CA GLY A 353 -8.13 -23.77 0.21
C GLY A 353 -8.05 -22.46 -0.59
N GLY A 354 -8.57 -22.48 -1.82
CA GLY A 354 -8.74 -21.28 -2.67
C GLY A 354 -7.47 -20.77 -3.33
N ILE A 355 -6.34 -21.48 -3.20
CA ILE A 355 -5.05 -21.06 -3.77
C ILE A 355 -5.12 -21.02 -5.30
N ASP A 356 -5.65 -22.05 -5.97
CA ASP A 356 -5.70 -22.11 -7.40
C ASP A 356 -6.63 -21.03 -8.00
N GLY A 357 -7.74 -20.74 -7.33
CA GLY A 357 -8.63 -19.65 -7.70
C GLY A 357 -7.97 -18.27 -7.52
N PHE A 358 -7.25 -18.07 -6.42
CA PHE A 358 -6.49 -16.85 -6.19
C PHE A 358 -5.35 -16.69 -7.20
N MET A 359 -4.67 -17.78 -7.59
CA MET A 359 -3.65 -17.75 -8.65
C MET A 359 -4.23 -17.39 -10.02
N LYS A 360 -5.49 -17.73 -10.33
CA LYS A 360 -6.18 -17.22 -11.53
C LYS A 360 -6.41 -15.71 -11.43
N LEU A 361 -6.78 -15.21 -10.23
CA LEU A 361 -6.89 -13.78 -9.98
C LEU A 361 -5.52 -13.10 -10.13
N TYR A 362 -4.45 -13.64 -9.53
CA TYR A 362 -3.10 -13.12 -9.62
C TYR A 362 -2.60 -13.02 -11.07
N ASN A 363 -2.81 -14.05 -11.87
CA ASN A 363 -2.35 -14.11 -13.26
C ASN A 363 -3.26 -13.37 -14.26
N HIS A 364 -4.35 -12.75 -13.80
CA HIS A 364 -5.26 -12.05 -14.71
C HIS A 364 -4.65 -10.71 -15.16
N PRO A 365 -4.64 -10.37 -16.47
CA PRO A 365 -3.94 -9.21 -17.00
C PRO A 365 -4.46 -7.85 -16.48
N ARG A 366 -5.60 -7.83 -15.83
CA ARG A 366 -6.16 -6.62 -15.23
C ARG A 366 -5.95 -6.53 -13.71
N THR A 367 -5.32 -7.48 -13.07
CA THR A 367 -4.93 -7.38 -11.65
C THR A 367 -3.47 -7.00 -11.54
N LEU A 368 -3.18 -6.03 -10.69
CA LEU A 368 -1.84 -5.45 -10.55
C LEU A 368 -1.33 -5.69 -9.14
N PHE A 369 -0.14 -6.27 -9.05
CA PHE A 369 0.59 -6.51 -7.81
C PHE A 369 1.86 -5.66 -7.76
N ALA A 370 2.74 -5.88 -6.80
CA ALA A 370 3.87 -4.99 -6.56
C ALA A 370 4.82 -4.91 -7.76
N HIS A 371 5.05 -5.98 -8.50
CA HIS A 371 5.92 -5.97 -9.67
C HIS A 371 5.31 -5.24 -10.88
N ASP A 372 3.97 -5.11 -10.94
CA ASP A 372 3.26 -4.48 -12.08
C ASP A 372 3.15 -2.96 -11.94
N VAL A 373 3.25 -2.43 -10.71
CA VAL A 373 2.94 -1.02 -10.45
C VAL A 373 4.20 -0.19 -10.36
N ASN A 374 4.38 0.68 -11.35
CA ASN A 374 5.46 1.64 -11.39
C ASN A 374 4.89 3.06 -11.59
N GLY A 375 5.47 4.04 -10.90
CA GLY A 375 5.20 5.43 -11.19
C GLY A 375 3.96 6.03 -10.52
N LEU A 376 3.35 5.37 -9.51
CA LEU A 376 2.21 5.93 -8.77
C LEU A 376 2.52 7.32 -8.18
N TYR A 377 3.77 7.55 -7.79
CA TYR A 377 4.25 8.82 -7.21
C TYR A 377 5.05 9.68 -8.19
N LEU A 378 5.15 9.31 -9.46
CA LEU A 378 5.92 10.03 -10.46
C LEU A 378 5.03 10.97 -11.29
N LYS A 379 5.62 12.04 -11.83
CA LYS A 379 4.94 12.84 -12.84
C LYS A 379 4.65 12.02 -14.09
N LYS A 380 3.55 12.35 -14.77
CA LYS A 380 3.09 11.64 -15.98
C LYS A 380 4.20 11.47 -17.03
N GLU A 381 5.01 12.48 -17.23
CA GLU A 381 6.10 12.50 -18.21
C GLU A 381 7.21 11.49 -17.87
N GLN A 382 7.50 11.30 -16.57
CA GLN A 382 8.52 10.38 -16.08
C GLN A 382 8.06 8.91 -16.03
N ALA A 383 6.76 8.67 -15.98
CA ALA A 383 6.18 7.33 -15.95
C ALA A 383 6.18 6.67 -17.34
N VAL A 384 6.19 7.46 -18.42
CA VAL A 384 6.18 6.97 -19.82
C VAL A 384 7.58 6.54 -20.27
N GLU A 385 8.67 7.08 -19.69
CA GLU A 385 10.05 6.74 -20.07
C GLU A 385 10.55 5.42 -19.45
N LYS A 386 9.79 4.81 -18.52
CA LYS A 386 10.19 3.59 -17.80
C LYS A 386 9.44 2.32 -18.20
N ASN A 387 8.50 2.41 -19.11
CA ASN A 387 7.84 1.29 -19.75
C ASN A 387 8.41 1.13 -21.17
#